data_7de64103e6e638c8ca60af94b832af20
#
_entry.id   7de64103e6e638c8ca60af94b832af20
#
_cell.length_a   1.000
_cell.length_b   1.000
_cell.length_c   1.000
_cell.angle_alpha   90.00
_cell.angle_beta   90.00
_cell.angle_gamma   90.00
#
_symmetry.space_group_name_H-M   'P 1'
#
loop_
_entity.id
_entity.type
_entity.pdbx_description
1 polymer ?
#
loop_
_entity_poly.entity_id
_entity_poly.type
_entity_poly.pdbx_seq_one_letter_code
_entity_poly.pdbx_strand_id
1 'polypeptide(L)'
;MANLNFNQKQLFEKLFQGTSAGYVLNFSDRTFSEFFKDFRVDIDSQKYYKNGSSKMKRLRAFWEIENDKLVGNVFKGLLELATQTEKIEDKDLKLAMQYIDTLLGIKNEVNNKNKELTESEFLKQEFSKIDLLPLGLDFQFEQVITQRLDEIKKSLHSESALAVIFLCGSTLEGLLLHIAAQNPQKFNSSTSSPKDKDGKVKQLHDWTLDNLINVAHEEKFIKLDIKKFAHTLKDFRNYIHPRQQASQNFNPDKHTAEISWKVLQATIANLTGNRK
;
A
#
# COMPACT_ATOMS: atom_id res chain seq x y z
N MET A 1 7.05 -6.21 29.45
CA MET A 1 7.34 -4.95 28.73
C MET A 1 6.84 -5.08 27.31
N ALA A 2 5.98 -4.16 26.88
CA ALA A 2 5.45 -4.21 25.52
C ALA A 2 6.53 -3.82 24.50
N ASN A 3 6.53 -4.53 23.36
CA ASN A 3 7.48 -4.32 22.27
C ASN A 3 7.03 -3.15 21.36
N LEU A 4 7.12 -1.94 21.90
CA LEU A 4 6.79 -0.70 21.22
C LEU A 4 8.05 0.13 20.95
N ASN A 5 8.30 0.48 19.68
CA ASN A 5 9.36 1.41 19.32
C ASN A 5 8.96 2.88 19.59
N PHE A 6 9.91 3.81 19.43
CA PHE A 6 9.70 5.22 19.72
C PHE A 6 8.51 5.82 18.92
N ASN A 7 8.44 5.57 17.61
CA ASN A 7 7.41 6.14 16.76
C ASN A 7 6.01 5.61 17.12
N GLN A 8 5.91 4.34 17.49
CA GLN A 8 4.66 3.73 17.95
C GLN A 8 4.18 4.36 19.25
N LYS A 9 5.08 4.57 20.20
CA LYS A 9 4.78 5.26 21.46
C LYS A 9 4.29 6.68 21.21
N GLN A 10 4.94 7.44 20.31
CA GLN A 10 4.52 8.80 19.95
C GLN A 10 3.12 8.83 19.31
N LEU A 11 2.82 7.87 18.44
CA LEU A 11 1.49 7.76 17.83
C LEU A 11 0.41 7.52 18.90
N PHE A 12 0.63 6.56 19.80
CA PHE A 12 -0.35 6.28 20.86
C PHE A 12 -0.46 7.41 21.88
N GLU A 13 0.62 8.11 22.19
CA GLU A 13 0.56 9.32 22.99
C GLU A 13 -0.31 10.39 22.33
N LYS A 14 -0.10 10.66 21.04
CA LYS A 14 -0.90 11.62 20.27
C LYS A 14 -2.39 11.24 20.27
N LEU A 15 -2.72 9.97 20.05
CA LEU A 15 -4.09 9.48 19.93
C LEU A 15 -4.83 9.43 21.28
N PHE A 16 -4.11 9.21 22.36
CA PHE A 16 -4.70 9.07 23.70
C PHE A 16 -4.53 10.32 24.57
N GLN A 17 -3.84 11.36 24.10
CA GLN A 17 -3.72 12.61 24.82
C GLN A 17 -5.08 13.31 24.90
N GLY A 18 -5.51 13.66 26.10
CA GLY A 18 -6.70 14.46 26.32
C GLY A 18 -6.48 15.96 26.05
N THR A 19 -7.44 16.78 26.44
CA THR A 19 -7.47 18.24 26.23
C THR A 19 -6.29 18.99 26.85
N SER A 20 -5.58 18.39 27.80
CA SER A 20 -4.43 19.00 28.48
C SER A 20 -3.32 17.98 28.69
N ALA A 21 -2.09 18.48 28.82
CA ALA A 21 -0.93 17.65 29.08
C ALA A 21 -1.12 16.81 30.37
N GLY A 22 -0.89 15.50 30.26
CA GLY A 22 -1.02 14.55 31.36
C GLY A 22 -2.40 13.89 31.52
N TYR A 23 -3.39 14.31 30.74
CA TYR A 23 -4.68 13.64 30.65
C TYR A 23 -4.66 12.54 29.58
N VAL A 24 -5.51 11.52 29.77
CA VAL A 24 -5.77 10.46 28.77
C VAL A 24 -7.24 10.60 28.41
N LEU A 25 -7.53 10.88 27.14
CA LEU A 25 -8.87 11.17 26.66
C LEU A 25 -9.65 12.08 27.65
N ASN A 26 -10.91 11.80 27.84
CA ASN A 26 -11.77 12.55 28.79
C ASN A 26 -11.92 11.86 30.15
N PHE A 27 -10.99 10.96 30.50
CA PHE A 27 -11.07 10.25 31.79
C PHE A 27 -10.88 11.15 33.00
N SER A 28 -11.78 11.02 33.98
CA SER A 28 -11.50 11.36 35.38
C SER A 28 -10.58 10.32 36.00
N ASP A 29 -10.06 10.55 37.22
CA ASP A 29 -9.24 9.51 37.89
C ASP A 29 -10.06 8.25 38.16
N ARG A 30 -11.33 8.43 38.59
CA ARG A 30 -12.25 7.31 38.84
C ARG A 30 -12.51 6.50 37.57
N THR A 31 -12.91 7.15 36.48
CA THR A 31 -13.24 6.44 35.23
C THR A 31 -12.03 5.83 34.56
N PHE A 32 -10.83 6.41 34.74
CA PHE A 32 -9.58 5.82 34.30
C PHE A 32 -9.27 4.51 35.02
N SER A 33 -9.45 4.50 36.35
CA SER A 33 -9.26 3.28 37.15
C SER A 33 -10.33 2.22 36.82
N GLU A 34 -11.59 2.62 36.64
CA GLU A 34 -12.68 1.72 36.23
C GLU A 34 -12.39 1.08 34.87
N PHE A 35 -11.97 1.86 33.87
CA PHE A 35 -11.59 1.34 32.56
C PHE A 35 -10.51 0.25 32.62
N PHE A 36 -9.45 0.46 33.41
CA PHE A 36 -8.38 -0.52 33.57
C PHE A 36 -8.82 -1.79 34.32
N LYS A 37 -9.79 -1.70 35.22
CA LYS A 37 -10.36 -2.85 35.92
C LYS A 37 -11.01 -3.87 34.98
N ASP A 38 -11.59 -3.41 33.87
CA ASP A 38 -12.16 -4.28 32.82
C ASP A 38 -11.10 -5.22 32.22
N PHE A 39 -9.84 -4.78 32.24
CA PHE A 39 -8.67 -5.56 31.80
C PHE A 39 -7.94 -6.25 32.97
N ARG A 40 -8.53 -6.26 34.16
CA ARG A 40 -7.96 -6.81 35.41
C ARG A 40 -6.63 -6.15 35.81
N VAL A 41 -6.51 -4.86 35.54
CA VAL A 41 -5.34 -4.04 35.89
C VAL A 41 -5.75 -3.02 36.95
N ASP A 42 -5.01 -3.01 38.06
CA ASP A 42 -5.08 -1.92 39.05
C ASP A 42 -4.04 -0.85 38.64
N ILE A 43 -4.49 0.12 37.82
CA ILE A 43 -3.64 1.21 37.33
C ILE A 43 -3.21 2.18 38.42
N ASP A 44 -3.82 2.10 39.61
CA ASP A 44 -3.46 2.89 40.78
C ASP A 44 -2.41 2.18 41.65
N SER A 45 -1.96 0.99 41.25
CA SER A 45 -0.83 0.30 41.92
C SER A 45 0.46 1.11 41.81
N GLN A 46 1.26 1.10 42.86
CA GLN A 46 2.53 1.82 42.96
C GLN A 46 3.51 1.59 41.81
N LYS A 47 3.48 0.42 41.18
CA LYS A 47 4.34 0.09 40.03
C LYS A 47 4.15 1.03 38.84
N TYR A 48 2.95 1.62 38.67
CA TYR A 48 2.65 2.52 37.56
C TYR A 48 2.95 4.01 37.87
N TYR A 49 3.34 4.33 39.08
CA TYR A 49 3.73 5.69 39.48
C TYR A 49 5.21 6.00 39.22
N LYS A 50 5.95 5.06 38.60
CA LYS A 50 7.40 5.20 38.30
C LYS A 50 7.76 6.53 37.65
N ASN A 51 6.90 7.01 36.71
CA ASN A 51 7.12 8.24 35.93
C ASN A 51 6.32 9.45 36.48
N GLY A 52 5.56 9.26 37.56
CA GLY A 52 4.71 10.28 38.22
C GLY A 52 3.22 9.93 38.22
N SER A 53 2.38 10.82 38.76
CA SER A 53 0.99 10.52 39.11
C SER A 53 -0.06 10.82 38.01
N SER A 54 0.28 11.58 36.95
CA SER A 54 -0.71 11.89 35.91
C SER A 54 -1.14 10.64 35.14
N LYS A 55 -2.37 10.63 34.65
CA LYS A 55 -2.94 9.50 33.87
C LYS A 55 -2.03 9.09 32.70
N MET A 56 -1.51 10.05 31.95
CA MET A 56 -0.59 9.77 30.86
C MET A 56 0.72 9.16 31.33
N LYS A 57 1.27 9.61 32.47
CA LYS A 57 2.50 9.02 33.06
C LYS A 57 2.27 7.59 33.56
N ARG A 58 1.10 7.31 34.15
CA ARG A 58 0.71 5.96 34.54
C ARG A 58 0.48 5.05 33.32
N LEU A 59 -0.11 5.56 32.24
CA LEU A 59 -0.26 4.84 30.99
C LEU A 59 1.10 4.50 30.35
N ARG A 60 2.07 5.44 30.39
CA ARG A 60 3.46 5.18 29.94
C ARG A 60 4.12 4.09 30.77
N ALA A 61 4.02 4.15 32.08
CA ALA A 61 4.55 3.12 32.96
C ALA A 61 3.89 1.75 32.71
N PHE A 62 2.58 1.73 32.41
CA PHE A 62 1.82 0.53 32.08
C PHE A 62 2.42 -0.19 30.87
N TRP A 63 2.61 0.46 29.70
CA TRP A 63 3.17 -0.23 28.52
C TRP A 63 4.66 -0.55 28.63
N GLU A 64 5.40 0.12 29.57
CA GLU A 64 6.79 -0.22 29.89
C GLU A 64 6.90 -1.47 30.78
N ILE A 65 5.88 -1.80 31.53
CA ILE A 65 5.90 -2.89 32.52
C ILE A 65 5.20 -4.13 31.97
N GLU A 66 4.03 -3.96 31.38
CA GLU A 66 3.14 -5.06 31.00
C GLU A 66 3.54 -5.71 29.67
N ASN A 67 3.00 -6.93 29.42
CA ASN A 67 3.27 -7.69 28.20
C ASN A 67 2.45 -7.18 27.00
N ASP A 68 2.89 -7.57 25.80
CA ASP A 68 2.28 -7.17 24.53
C ASP A 68 0.77 -7.39 24.48
N LYS A 69 0.31 -8.57 24.87
CA LYS A 69 -1.11 -8.95 24.77
C LYS A 69 -2.00 -8.08 25.66
N LEU A 70 -1.57 -7.80 26.88
CA LEU A 70 -2.32 -6.95 27.80
C LEU A 70 -2.35 -5.51 27.33
N VAL A 71 -1.19 -4.98 26.90
CA VAL A 71 -1.08 -3.62 26.35
C VAL A 71 -1.93 -3.49 25.07
N GLY A 72 -1.88 -4.47 24.18
CA GLY A 72 -2.67 -4.49 22.96
C GLY A 72 -4.19 -4.44 23.23
N ASN A 73 -4.68 -5.22 24.21
CA ASN A 73 -6.10 -5.20 24.59
C ASN A 73 -6.53 -3.83 25.17
N VAL A 74 -5.74 -3.26 26.07
CA VAL A 74 -6.01 -1.93 26.65
C VAL A 74 -5.98 -0.86 25.57
N PHE A 75 -5.00 -0.90 24.67
CA PHE A 75 -4.89 0.08 23.57
C PHE A 75 -6.05 -0.01 22.58
N LYS A 76 -6.55 -1.22 22.33
CA LYS A 76 -7.75 -1.41 21.52
C LYS A 76 -8.95 -0.73 22.14
N GLY A 77 -9.19 -0.93 23.43
CA GLY A 77 -10.28 -0.26 24.15
C GLY A 77 -10.12 1.27 24.20
N LEU A 78 -8.90 1.77 24.42
CA LEU A 78 -8.63 3.22 24.36
C LEU A 78 -8.88 3.80 22.97
N LEU A 79 -8.49 3.09 21.90
CA LEU A 79 -8.70 3.53 20.53
C LEU A 79 -10.19 3.56 20.16
N GLU A 80 -10.96 2.58 20.61
CA GLU A 80 -12.41 2.55 20.44
C GLU A 80 -13.09 3.77 21.11
N LEU A 81 -12.67 4.13 22.32
CA LEU A 81 -13.16 5.34 23.00
C LEU A 81 -12.71 6.63 22.31
N ALA A 82 -11.45 6.69 21.86
CA ALA A 82 -10.91 7.85 21.14
C ALA A 82 -11.71 8.14 19.86
N THR A 83 -12.07 7.09 19.10
CA THR A 83 -12.87 7.25 17.86
C THR A 83 -14.29 7.73 18.10
N GLN A 84 -14.84 7.53 19.30
CA GLN A 84 -16.17 8.03 19.65
C GLN A 84 -16.16 9.51 20.10
N THR A 85 -15.03 10.00 20.59
CA THR A 85 -14.90 11.33 21.20
C THR A 85 -14.20 12.35 20.34
N GLU A 86 -13.30 11.90 19.45
CA GLU A 86 -12.48 12.76 18.61
C GLU A 86 -12.44 12.29 17.15
N LYS A 87 -12.31 13.24 16.24
CA LYS A 87 -12.13 12.93 14.81
C LYS A 87 -10.65 12.58 14.55
N ILE A 88 -10.35 11.29 14.56
CA ILE A 88 -9.01 10.77 14.25
C ILE A 88 -8.84 10.70 12.73
N GLU A 89 -7.68 11.07 12.22
CA GLU A 89 -7.34 10.89 10.80
C GLU A 89 -7.31 9.40 10.44
N ASP A 90 -7.94 9.03 9.33
CA ASP A 90 -8.00 7.62 8.86
C ASP A 90 -6.63 6.94 8.77
N LYS A 91 -5.59 7.72 8.46
CA LYS A 91 -4.21 7.23 8.38
C LYS A 91 -3.68 6.80 9.76
N ASP A 92 -3.88 7.64 10.77
CA ASP A 92 -3.41 7.38 12.14
C ASP A 92 -4.21 6.23 12.77
N LEU A 93 -5.51 6.17 12.51
CA LEU A 93 -6.38 5.09 12.96
C LEU A 93 -5.93 3.73 12.40
N LYS A 94 -5.70 3.64 11.08
CA LYS A 94 -5.23 2.41 10.43
C LYS A 94 -3.88 1.97 10.98
N LEU A 95 -2.96 2.90 11.18
CA LEU A 95 -1.62 2.63 11.70
C LEU A 95 -1.66 2.14 13.15
N ALA A 96 -2.48 2.78 14.00
CA ALA A 96 -2.69 2.37 15.38
C ALA A 96 -3.29 0.96 15.48
N MET A 97 -4.28 0.63 14.65
CA MET A 97 -4.87 -0.71 14.58
C MET A 97 -3.84 -1.77 14.20
N GLN A 98 -2.96 -1.50 13.22
CA GLN A 98 -1.88 -2.42 12.83
C GLN A 98 -0.90 -2.69 13.98
N TYR A 99 -0.55 -1.66 14.76
CA TYR A 99 0.33 -1.83 15.90
C TYR A 99 -0.33 -2.62 17.04
N ILE A 100 -1.62 -2.39 17.29
CA ILE A 100 -2.41 -3.15 18.26
C ILE A 100 -2.48 -4.63 17.85
N ASP A 101 -2.77 -4.93 16.59
CA ASP A 101 -2.81 -6.29 16.08
C ASP A 101 -1.47 -7.00 16.24
N THR A 102 -0.37 -6.28 16.01
CA THR A 102 0.99 -6.82 16.25
C THR A 102 1.22 -7.17 17.72
N LEU A 103 0.80 -6.30 18.65
CA LEU A 103 0.90 -6.56 20.09
C LEU A 103 0.03 -7.76 20.52
N LEU A 104 -1.14 -7.92 19.92
CA LEU A 104 -2.05 -9.03 20.21
C LEU A 104 -1.59 -10.36 19.60
N GLY A 105 -0.55 -10.36 18.76
CA GLY A 105 -0.11 -11.53 18.02
C GLY A 105 -1.14 -12.02 17.00
N ILE A 106 -2.10 -11.16 16.65
CA ILE A 106 -3.10 -11.46 15.63
C ILE A 106 -2.35 -11.42 14.29
N LYS A 107 -2.03 -12.58 13.76
CA LYS A 107 -1.64 -12.72 12.36
C LYS A 107 -2.90 -12.44 11.55
N ASN A 108 -3.10 -11.20 11.18
CA ASN A 108 -4.17 -10.83 10.27
C ASN A 108 -3.88 -11.47 8.92
N GLU A 109 -4.41 -12.65 8.66
CA GLU A 109 -4.46 -13.23 7.31
C GLU A 109 -5.20 -12.30 6.34
N VAL A 110 -6.03 -11.41 6.87
CA VAL A 110 -6.72 -10.35 6.11
C VAL A 110 -5.76 -9.21 5.71
N ASN A 111 -4.69 -8.94 6.46
CA ASN A 111 -3.72 -7.89 6.15
C ASN A 111 -2.58 -8.34 5.21
N ASN A 112 -2.48 -9.62 4.87
CA ASN A 112 -1.58 -10.06 3.81
C ASN A 112 -2.05 -9.60 2.40
N LYS A 113 -3.28 -9.07 2.26
CA LYS A 113 -3.74 -8.48 1.00
C LYS A 113 -3.34 -7.02 0.79
N ASN A 114 -2.85 -6.32 1.84
CA ASN A 114 -2.50 -4.89 1.76
C ASN A 114 -1.13 -4.55 2.40
N LYS A 115 -0.25 -5.52 2.64
CA LYS A 115 1.15 -5.20 2.95
C LYS A 115 1.74 -4.57 1.70
N GLU A 116 1.97 -3.26 1.76
CA GLU A 116 2.74 -2.58 0.73
C GLU A 116 4.12 -3.25 0.69
N LEU A 117 4.35 -4.01 -0.36
CA LEU A 117 5.67 -4.57 -0.61
C LEU A 117 6.64 -3.40 -0.79
N THR A 118 7.71 -3.39 -0.01
CA THR A 118 8.80 -2.48 -0.29
C THR A 118 9.38 -2.82 -1.67
N GLU A 119 10.02 -1.86 -2.30
CA GLU A 119 10.70 -2.08 -3.58
C GLU A 119 11.64 -3.31 -3.51
N SER A 120 12.40 -3.44 -2.42
CA SER A 120 13.29 -4.58 -2.18
C SER A 120 12.55 -5.93 -2.09
N GLU A 121 11.39 -5.96 -1.43
CA GLU A 121 10.56 -7.18 -1.36
C GLU A 121 9.92 -7.51 -2.71
N PHE A 122 9.51 -6.49 -3.47
CA PHE A 122 8.98 -6.65 -4.82
C PHE A 122 10.04 -7.20 -5.79
N LEU A 123 11.26 -6.66 -5.75
CA LEU A 123 12.36 -7.09 -6.62
C LEU A 123 12.85 -8.52 -6.32
N LYS A 124 12.66 -9.01 -5.10
CA LYS A 124 12.98 -10.40 -4.71
C LYS A 124 11.97 -11.43 -5.23
N GLN A 125 10.79 -11.00 -5.69
CA GLN A 125 9.82 -11.94 -6.25
C GLN A 125 10.32 -12.47 -7.60
N GLU A 126 10.32 -13.79 -7.73
CA GLU A 126 10.66 -14.44 -9.01
C GLU A 126 9.39 -14.59 -9.86
N PHE A 127 9.40 -13.96 -11.03
CA PHE A 127 8.42 -14.15 -12.09
C PHE A 127 9.06 -14.94 -13.23
N SER A 128 9.44 -16.20 -12.94
CA SER A 128 10.34 -16.98 -13.78
C SER A 128 9.75 -17.38 -15.13
N LYS A 129 8.42 -17.42 -15.27
CA LYS A 129 7.77 -17.84 -16.52
C LYS A 129 6.71 -16.82 -16.95
N ILE A 130 6.99 -16.15 -18.06
CA ILE A 130 5.98 -15.34 -18.75
C ILE A 130 5.16 -16.30 -19.61
N ASP A 131 3.88 -16.43 -19.28
CA ASP A 131 2.92 -17.21 -20.02
C ASP A 131 1.80 -16.26 -20.47
N LEU A 132 1.66 -16.07 -21.79
CA LEU A 132 0.66 -15.16 -22.37
C LEU A 132 -0.65 -15.88 -22.72
N LEU A 133 -0.67 -17.21 -22.73
CA LEU A 133 -1.80 -18.01 -23.16
C LEU A 133 -3.11 -17.68 -22.41
N PRO A 134 -3.09 -17.49 -21.05
CA PRO A 134 -4.32 -17.17 -20.32
C PRO A 134 -4.91 -15.78 -20.63
N LEU A 135 -4.17 -14.91 -21.32
CA LEU A 135 -4.66 -13.57 -21.69
C LEU A 135 -5.61 -13.61 -22.89
N GLY A 136 -5.65 -14.70 -23.64
CA GLY A 136 -6.53 -14.83 -24.83
C GLY A 136 -6.21 -13.79 -25.90
N LEU A 137 -4.93 -13.48 -26.12
CA LEU A 137 -4.49 -12.56 -27.17
C LEU A 137 -4.82 -13.15 -28.54
N ASP A 138 -5.25 -12.31 -29.48
CA ASP A 138 -5.26 -12.74 -30.88
C ASP A 138 -3.85 -12.96 -31.41
N PHE A 139 -3.73 -13.75 -32.47
CA PHE A 139 -2.45 -14.18 -33.00
C PHE A 139 -1.50 -13.02 -33.36
N GLN A 140 -2.03 -11.95 -33.95
CA GLN A 140 -1.20 -10.82 -34.37
C GLN A 140 -0.69 -10.04 -33.14
N PHE A 141 -1.55 -9.83 -32.16
CA PHE A 141 -1.19 -9.11 -30.94
C PHE A 141 -0.22 -9.92 -30.08
N GLU A 142 -0.43 -11.23 -29.98
CA GLU A 142 0.51 -12.13 -29.28
C GLU A 142 1.92 -12.09 -29.90
N GLN A 143 2.03 -12.09 -31.23
CA GLN A 143 3.31 -11.94 -31.91
C GLN A 143 3.99 -10.61 -31.57
N VAL A 144 3.25 -9.50 -31.57
CA VAL A 144 3.78 -8.18 -31.21
C VAL A 144 4.25 -8.17 -29.75
N ILE A 145 3.47 -8.70 -28.81
CA ILE A 145 3.87 -8.76 -27.40
C ILE A 145 5.12 -9.64 -27.22
N THR A 146 5.17 -10.79 -27.86
CA THR A 146 6.33 -11.70 -27.80
C THR A 146 7.60 -11.02 -28.33
N GLN A 147 7.50 -10.34 -29.48
CA GLN A 147 8.62 -9.57 -30.04
C GLN A 147 9.10 -8.49 -29.07
N ARG A 148 8.16 -7.72 -28.46
CA ARG A 148 8.51 -6.68 -27.47
C ARG A 148 9.21 -7.25 -26.24
N LEU A 149 8.74 -8.39 -25.72
CA LEU A 149 9.38 -9.06 -24.59
C LEU A 149 10.82 -9.47 -24.91
N ASP A 150 11.09 -9.93 -26.16
CA ASP A 150 12.43 -10.27 -26.58
C ASP A 150 13.31 -9.04 -26.80
N GLU A 151 12.76 -7.94 -27.32
CA GLU A 151 13.46 -6.66 -27.43
C GLU A 151 13.81 -6.07 -26.06
N ILE A 152 12.92 -6.19 -25.07
CA ILE A 152 13.20 -5.79 -23.68
C ILE A 152 14.39 -6.58 -23.14
N LYS A 153 14.40 -7.92 -23.29
CA LYS A 153 15.51 -8.76 -22.83
C LYS A 153 16.84 -8.39 -23.49
N LYS A 154 16.83 -8.13 -24.79
CA LYS A 154 18.02 -7.67 -25.54
C LYS A 154 18.49 -6.31 -25.02
N SER A 155 17.56 -5.37 -24.80
CA SER A 155 17.87 -4.04 -24.29
C SER A 155 18.39 -4.06 -22.85
N LEU A 156 17.90 -4.98 -21.99
CA LEU A 156 18.45 -5.22 -20.66
C LEU A 156 19.89 -5.72 -20.74
N HIS A 157 20.16 -6.68 -21.65
CA HIS A 157 21.51 -7.22 -21.83
C HIS A 157 22.50 -6.18 -22.34
N SER A 158 22.05 -5.28 -23.21
CA SER A 158 22.87 -4.17 -23.74
C SER A 158 22.88 -2.92 -22.83
N GLU A 159 22.28 -3.00 -21.64
CA GLU A 159 22.18 -1.90 -20.66
C GLU A 159 21.51 -0.63 -21.23
N SER A 160 20.62 -0.79 -22.21
CA SER A 160 19.88 0.31 -22.84
C SER A 160 18.65 0.70 -22.01
N ALA A 161 18.87 1.35 -20.85
CA ALA A 161 17.83 1.58 -19.83
C ALA A 161 16.59 2.31 -20.36
N LEU A 162 16.75 3.37 -21.16
CA LEU A 162 15.62 4.09 -21.77
C LEU A 162 14.76 3.20 -22.66
N ALA A 163 15.41 2.36 -23.50
CA ALA A 163 14.69 1.43 -24.38
C ALA A 163 13.85 0.43 -23.57
N VAL A 164 14.41 -0.12 -22.50
CA VAL A 164 13.69 -1.02 -21.59
C VAL A 164 12.47 -0.34 -21.00
N ILE A 165 12.61 0.87 -20.46
CA ILE A 165 11.51 1.60 -19.81
C ILE A 165 10.39 1.88 -20.81
N PHE A 166 10.72 2.34 -22.03
CA PHE A 166 9.73 2.65 -23.04
C PHE A 166 8.99 1.41 -23.54
N LEU A 167 9.72 0.34 -23.80
CA LEU A 167 9.13 -0.93 -24.20
C LEU A 167 8.28 -1.54 -23.10
N CYS A 168 8.73 -1.54 -21.84
CA CYS A 168 7.94 -2.02 -20.70
C CYS A 168 6.65 -1.20 -20.53
N GLY A 169 6.74 0.13 -20.56
CA GLY A 169 5.57 0.99 -20.39
C GLY A 169 4.56 0.85 -21.51
N SER A 170 5.00 0.78 -22.77
CA SER A 170 4.09 0.61 -23.91
C SER A 170 3.49 -0.81 -23.97
N THR A 171 4.23 -1.82 -23.57
CA THR A 171 3.72 -3.20 -23.48
C THR A 171 2.68 -3.32 -22.36
N LEU A 172 2.94 -2.73 -21.20
CA LEU A 172 1.99 -2.65 -20.10
C LEU A 172 0.67 -1.99 -20.55
N GLU A 173 0.74 -0.85 -21.24
CA GLU A 173 -0.42 -0.14 -21.76
C GLU A 173 -1.23 -1.01 -22.71
N GLY A 174 -0.58 -1.67 -23.68
CA GLY A 174 -1.21 -2.57 -24.61
C GLY A 174 -1.94 -3.74 -23.95
N LEU A 175 -1.30 -4.38 -22.96
CA LEU A 175 -1.91 -5.48 -22.20
C LEU A 175 -3.12 -5.03 -21.39
N LEU A 176 -3.03 -3.91 -20.68
CA LEU A 176 -4.16 -3.38 -19.91
C LEU A 176 -5.31 -2.93 -20.81
N LEU A 177 -5.00 -2.35 -21.98
CA LEU A 177 -6.00 -1.98 -22.97
C LEU A 177 -6.72 -3.22 -23.52
N HIS A 178 -5.99 -4.30 -23.78
CA HIS A 178 -6.57 -5.58 -24.19
C HIS A 178 -7.52 -6.14 -23.13
N ILE A 179 -7.10 -6.17 -21.86
CA ILE A 179 -7.97 -6.62 -20.76
C ILE A 179 -9.22 -5.74 -20.63
N ALA A 180 -9.09 -4.43 -20.81
CA ALA A 180 -10.20 -3.50 -20.77
C ALA A 180 -11.19 -3.78 -21.95
N ALA A 181 -10.68 -4.05 -23.14
CA ALA A 181 -11.49 -4.39 -24.31
C ALA A 181 -12.23 -5.72 -24.13
N GLN A 182 -11.65 -6.69 -23.45
CA GLN A 182 -12.32 -7.96 -23.12
C GLN A 182 -13.34 -7.84 -21.98
N ASN A 183 -13.26 -6.79 -21.15
CA ASN A 183 -14.10 -6.60 -19.96
C ASN A 183 -14.79 -5.22 -19.96
N PRO A 184 -15.48 -4.81 -21.05
CA PRO A 184 -15.97 -3.44 -21.22
C PRO A 184 -16.97 -3.03 -20.13
N GLN A 185 -17.81 -3.97 -19.65
CA GLN A 185 -18.78 -3.67 -18.61
C GLN A 185 -18.09 -3.26 -17.30
N LYS A 186 -17.10 -4.03 -16.84
CA LYS A 186 -16.34 -3.74 -15.62
C LYS A 186 -15.59 -2.41 -15.74
N PHE A 187 -14.87 -2.24 -16.84
CA PHE A 187 -14.08 -1.03 -17.05
C PHE A 187 -14.95 0.22 -17.16
N ASN A 188 -16.10 0.16 -17.82
CA ASN A 188 -16.99 1.31 -17.96
C ASN A 188 -17.81 1.62 -16.70
N SER A 189 -18.03 0.65 -15.81
CA SER A 189 -18.78 0.86 -14.56
C SER A 189 -17.92 1.23 -13.36
N SER A 190 -16.59 1.13 -13.46
CA SER A 190 -15.66 1.49 -12.38
C SER A 190 -15.76 2.97 -12.02
N THR A 191 -15.58 3.28 -10.74
CA THR A 191 -15.59 4.68 -10.27
C THR A 191 -14.41 5.47 -10.79
N SER A 192 -13.29 4.79 -11.11
CA SER A 192 -12.07 5.35 -11.70
C SER A 192 -12.12 5.52 -13.21
N SER A 193 -13.22 5.14 -13.90
CA SER A 193 -13.33 5.29 -15.34
C SER A 193 -13.31 6.76 -15.75
N PRO A 194 -12.50 7.14 -16.75
CA PRO A 194 -12.40 8.52 -17.16
C PRO A 194 -13.70 8.97 -17.84
N LYS A 195 -14.18 10.16 -17.45
CA LYS A 195 -15.41 10.75 -18.00
C LYS A 195 -15.09 11.96 -18.86
N ASP A 196 -15.91 12.19 -19.84
CA ASP A 196 -15.91 13.42 -20.65
C ASP A 196 -16.60 14.58 -19.90
N LYS A 197 -16.73 15.72 -20.59
CA LYS A 197 -17.37 16.92 -20.02
C LYS A 197 -18.87 16.73 -19.73
N ASP A 198 -19.50 15.77 -20.38
CA ASP A 198 -20.94 15.44 -20.25
C ASP A 198 -21.17 14.32 -19.20
N GLY A 199 -20.10 13.88 -18.50
CA GLY A 199 -20.16 12.82 -17.51
C GLY A 199 -20.23 11.41 -18.06
N LYS A 200 -20.10 11.22 -19.39
CA LYS A 200 -20.06 9.92 -20.05
C LYS A 200 -18.66 9.34 -20.00
N VAL A 201 -18.55 8.02 -19.85
CA VAL A 201 -17.26 7.33 -19.91
C VAL A 201 -16.66 7.53 -21.31
N LYS A 202 -15.39 7.92 -21.34
CA LYS A 202 -14.63 8.12 -22.60
C LYS A 202 -14.52 6.82 -23.38
N GLN A 203 -14.35 6.92 -24.70
CA GLN A 203 -14.03 5.76 -25.52
C GLN A 203 -12.68 5.17 -25.11
N LEU A 204 -12.56 3.85 -25.16
CA LEU A 204 -11.39 3.13 -24.62
C LEU A 204 -10.05 3.59 -25.22
N HIS A 205 -10.03 4.00 -26.48
CA HIS A 205 -8.83 4.52 -27.17
C HIS A 205 -8.37 5.90 -26.65
N ASP A 206 -9.25 6.62 -25.92
CA ASP A 206 -8.91 7.90 -25.27
C ASP A 206 -8.41 7.72 -23.83
N TRP A 207 -8.35 6.47 -23.35
CA TRP A 207 -7.88 6.21 -21.99
C TRP A 207 -6.37 6.27 -21.93
N THR A 208 -5.88 6.96 -20.93
CA THR A 208 -4.44 6.99 -20.63
C THR A 208 -4.02 5.72 -19.86
N LEU A 209 -2.73 5.41 -19.89
CA LEU A 209 -2.18 4.33 -19.05
C LEU A 209 -2.53 4.52 -17.56
N ASP A 210 -2.60 5.77 -17.09
CA ASP A 210 -3.04 6.09 -15.73
C ASP A 210 -4.47 5.60 -15.43
N ASN A 211 -5.39 5.87 -16.35
CA ASN A 211 -6.78 5.40 -16.23
C ASN A 211 -6.85 3.87 -16.22
N LEU A 212 -6.13 3.23 -17.14
CA LEU A 212 -6.08 1.77 -17.25
C LEU A 212 -5.56 1.11 -15.97
N ILE A 213 -4.47 1.62 -15.38
CA ILE A 213 -3.90 1.13 -14.12
C ILE A 213 -4.90 1.28 -12.97
N ASN A 214 -5.55 2.45 -12.84
CA ASN A 214 -6.49 2.71 -11.74
C ASN A 214 -7.70 1.79 -11.82
N VAL A 215 -8.31 1.67 -12.99
CA VAL A 215 -9.48 0.81 -13.19
C VAL A 215 -9.11 -0.67 -13.07
N ALA A 216 -8.00 -1.11 -13.64
CA ALA A 216 -7.55 -2.49 -13.51
C ALA A 216 -7.33 -2.90 -12.05
N HIS A 217 -6.87 -1.98 -11.20
CA HIS A 217 -6.74 -2.24 -9.77
C HIS A 217 -8.12 -2.25 -9.06
N GLU A 218 -8.99 -1.30 -9.34
CA GLU A 218 -10.34 -1.24 -8.75
C GLU A 218 -11.12 -2.50 -9.05
N GLU A 219 -11.06 -2.97 -10.30
CA GLU A 219 -11.70 -4.19 -10.79
C GLU A 219 -10.92 -5.49 -10.46
N LYS A 220 -9.85 -5.40 -9.65
CA LYS A 220 -9.07 -6.51 -9.12
C LYS A 220 -8.30 -7.35 -10.16
N PHE A 221 -8.04 -6.80 -11.34
CA PHE A 221 -7.16 -7.41 -12.33
C PHE A 221 -5.69 -7.33 -11.91
N ILE A 222 -5.30 -6.27 -11.19
CA ILE A 222 -3.96 -6.10 -10.63
C ILE A 222 -4.03 -5.78 -9.13
N LYS A 223 -3.02 -6.22 -8.37
CA LYS A 223 -2.89 -5.96 -6.94
C LYS A 223 -2.36 -4.53 -6.67
N LEU A 224 -2.50 -4.06 -5.43
CA LEU A 224 -2.11 -2.71 -5.02
C LEU A 224 -0.62 -2.40 -5.25
N ASP A 225 0.25 -3.35 -5.00
CA ASP A 225 1.68 -3.20 -5.23
C ASP A 225 1.99 -2.99 -6.72
N ILE A 226 1.36 -3.78 -7.60
CA ILE A 226 1.47 -3.59 -9.05
C ILE A 226 0.97 -2.22 -9.46
N LYS A 227 -0.19 -1.78 -8.95
CA LYS A 227 -0.71 -0.43 -9.22
C LYS A 227 0.35 0.64 -8.92
N LYS A 228 0.99 0.60 -7.74
CA LYS A 228 1.97 1.59 -7.32
C LYS A 228 3.20 1.60 -8.23
N PHE A 229 3.77 0.44 -8.48
CA PHE A 229 4.95 0.34 -9.34
C PHE A 229 4.64 0.62 -10.81
N ALA A 230 3.44 0.29 -11.29
CA ALA A 230 2.99 0.63 -12.63
C ALA A 230 2.84 2.14 -12.84
N HIS A 231 2.39 2.90 -11.83
CA HIS A 231 2.41 4.35 -11.88
C HIS A 231 3.83 4.90 -11.99
N THR A 232 4.77 4.36 -11.22
CA THR A 232 6.19 4.74 -11.34
C THR A 232 6.75 4.45 -12.74
N LEU A 233 6.44 3.27 -13.30
CA LEU A 233 6.83 2.92 -14.68
C LEU A 233 6.21 3.88 -15.70
N LYS A 234 4.93 4.22 -15.53
CA LYS A 234 4.25 5.22 -16.38
C LYS A 234 4.95 6.57 -16.34
N ASP A 235 5.36 7.02 -15.16
CA ASP A 235 6.06 8.30 -15.00
C ASP A 235 7.42 8.27 -15.69
N PHE A 236 8.17 7.18 -15.57
CA PHE A 236 9.45 7.00 -16.30
C PHE A 236 9.24 6.93 -17.82
N ARG A 237 8.18 6.27 -18.29
CA ARG A 237 7.87 6.19 -19.73
C ARG A 237 7.60 7.59 -20.33
N ASN A 238 7.11 8.54 -19.56
CA ASN A 238 6.87 9.90 -20.04
C ASN A 238 8.17 10.64 -20.42
N TYR A 239 9.35 10.17 -19.99
CA TYR A 239 10.66 10.69 -20.43
C TYR A 239 11.03 10.30 -21.87
N ILE A 240 10.13 9.67 -22.62
CA ILE A 240 10.27 9.53 -24.10
C ILE A 240 10.44 10.89 -24.80
N HIS A 241 9.98 11.97 -24.14
CA HIS A 241 10.18 13.34 -24.63
C HIS A 241 11.53 13.89 -24.12
N PRO A 242 12.55 14.07 -25.01
CA PRO A 242 13.89 14.48 -24.59
C PRO A 242 13.92 15.79 -23.80
N ARG A 243 13.02 16.72 -24.13
CA ARG A 243 12.93 18.02 -23.41
C ARG A 243 12.47 17.83 -21.98
N GLN A 244 11.53 16.92 -21.72
CA GLN A 244 11.09 16.61 -20.37
C GLN A 244 12.17 15.89 -19.59
N GLN A 245 12.87 14.94 -20.22
CA GLN A 245 14.01 14.26 -19.64
C GLN A 245 15.09 15.27 -19.21
N ALA A 246 15.47 16.18 -20.11
CA ALA A 246 16.47 17.21 -19.83
C ALA A 246 16.03 18.17 -18.72
N SER A 247 14.76 18.60 -18.71
CA SER A 247 14.25 19.55 -17.70
C SER A 247 14.25 18.97 -16.28
N GLN A 248 14.12 17.66 -16.14
CA GLN A 248 14.10 16.97 -14.85
C GLN A 248 15.45 16.32 -14.51
N ASN A 249 16.47 16.51 -15.36
CA ASN A 249 17.80 15.89 -15.23
C ASN A 249 17.72 14.39 -14.95
N PHE A 250 16.76 13.70 -15.60
CA PHE A 250 16.52 12.28 -15.39
C PHE A 250 17.42 11.46 -16.33
N ASN A 251 18.27 10.64 -15.73
CA ASN A 251 19.13 9.72 -16.47
C ASN A 251 18.95 8.31 -15.89
N PRO A 252 18.02 7.50 -16.45
CA PRO A 252 17.75 6.15 -15.92
C PRO A 252 18.97 5.25 -16.11
N ASP A 253 19.22 4.48 -15.07
CA ASP A 253 20.28 3.49 -15.01
C ASP A 253 19.76 2.06 -15.20
N LYS A 254 20.66 1.10 -15.09
CA LYS A 254 20.36 -0.33 -15.13
C LYS A 254 19.33 -0.75 -14.09
N HIS A 255 19.40 -0.18 -12.87
CA HIS A 255 18.44 -0.47 -11.80
C HIS A 255 17.03 -0.06 -12.18
N THR A 256 16.86 1.15 -12.72
CA THR A 256 15.57 1.64 -13.20
C THR A 256 14.99 0.75 -14.29
N ALA A 257 15.83 0.24 -15.18
CA ALA A 257 15.44 -0.71 -16.21
C ALA A 257 14.99 -2.06 -15.63
N GLU A 258 15.74 -2.62 -14.69
CA GLU A 258 15.40 -3.87 -14.01
C GLU A 258 14.09 -3.78 -13.23
N ILE A 259 13.84 -2.67 -12.52
CA ILE A 259 12.56 -2.40 -11.85
C ILE A 259 11.43 -2.38 -12.87
N SER A 260 11.59 -1.64 -13.98
CA SER A 260 10.58 -1.54 -15.03
C SER A 260 10.21 -2.90 -15.61
N TRP A 261 11.21 -3.75 -15.86
CA TRP A 261 11.02 -5.12 -16.33
C TRP A 261 10.27 -5.97 -15.30
N LYS A 262 10.64 -5.90 -14.02
CA LYS A 262 9.96 -6.61 -12.93
C LYS A 262 8.50 -6.20 -12.79
N VAL A 263 8.18 -4.92 -12.95
CA VAL A 263 6.80 -4.42 -12.93
C VAL A 263 5.97 -5.03 -14.05
N LEU A 264 6.51 -5.10 -15.28
CA LEU A 264 5.82 -5.72 -16.40
C LEU A 264 5.61 -7.23 -16.17
N GLN A 265 6.63 -7.95 -15.72
CA GLN A 265 6.53 -9.38 -15.39
C GLN A 265 5.46 -9.65 -14.32
N ALA A 266 5.47 -8.85 -13.25
CA ALA A 266 4.51 -8.96 -12.16
C ALA A 266 3.08 -8.64 -12.63
N THR A 267 2.92 -7.67 -13.53
CA THR A 267 1.61 -7.36 -14.13
C THR A 267 1.10 -8.54 -14.94
N ILE A 268 1.93 -9.11 -15.83
CA ILE A 268 1.55 -10.29 -16.61
C ILE A 268 1.15 -11.43 -15.68
N ALA A 269 1.94 -11.72 -14.64
CA ALA A 269 1.62 -12.77 -13.68
C ALA A 269 0.29 -12.53 -12.93
N ASN A 270 -0.09 -11.27 -12.65
CA ASN A 270 -1.41 -10.95 -12.09
C ASN A 270 -2.53 -11.20 -13.09
N LEU A 271 -2.38 -10.68 -14.33
CA LEU A 271 -3.39 -10.78 -15.37
C LEU A 271 -3.65 -12.23 -15.79
N THR A 272 -2.64 -13.10 -15.71
CA THR A 272 -2.74 -14.53 -16.04
C THR A 272 -3.12 -15.41 -14.85
N GLY A 273 -3.34 -14.83 -13.66
CA GLY A 273 -3.65 -15.59 -12.44
C GLY A 273 -2.48 -16.40 -11.86
N ASN A 274 -1.28 -16.24 -12.41
CA ASN A 274 -0.07 -16.98 -11.98
C ASN A 274 0.59 -16.36 -10.73
N ARG A 275 0.02 -15.30 -10.19
CA ARG A 275 0.48 -14.67 -8.96
C ARG A 275 -0.56 -14.87 -7.85
N LYS A 276 -0.28 -15.79 -6.95
CA LYS A 276 -1.08 -16.03 -5.74
C LYS A 276 -0.91 -14.95 -4.68
#